data_63ef52f596cc3d46d824399f0c2918b4
#
_entry.id   63ef52f596cc3d46d824399f0c2918b4
#
_cell.length_a   1.000
_cell.length_b   1.000
_cell.length_c   1.000
_cell.angle_alpha   90.00
_cell.angle_beta   90.00
_cell.angle_gamma   90.00
#
_symmetry.space_group_name_H-M   'P 1'
#
loop_
_entity.id
_entity.type
_entity.pdbx_description
1 polymer ?
#
loop_
_entity_poly.entity_id
_entity_poly.type
_entity_poly.pdbx_seq_one_letter_code
_entity_poly.pdbx_strand_id
1 'polypeptide(L)'
;MIYDVAVVGSGFSAISLVTNLLQLLPAGTSIAIVGDDASFGRGTAYRTELHLHRLNVPAARMSAFVDRPDDFLNWLSSRGRDVDGSGFASRNDYGLYLRDTLAALLRDQRQRIRVDFIKAKAMSCSAVGEDHIAFRLSDGTSLIAGRGVLCLGVGTASLPRLTREADMALLRRVVRNPWRLNWLSRVQPDDTICILGSGLTMIDQVSSLRNMGHRGKIHVISRRGLVPHGHSTSPVTAVDPKLNLGHSEISQILADLRRVVRAGTEWRAVMDGLRPQTQELWQSLDEPKRARFLRHALAWWNIHRHRVAPQVHEVFDELLKQDVVEVHAGFVQSIARVEEGPFLTYRKRGETGQICLPFDWLVNCTGMERAGIAHSPLLQQMVTDKMIDTDPLGLGIRVDAQSHVLKPDGHPQSDLFAVGALTAGQFWEITAVPDIRVQTRKVAESIEQRIQVEAPQNDQNPTKTAIRSAESKA
;
A
#
# COMPACT_ATOMS: atom_id res chain seq x y z
N MET A 1 -2.15 -23.53 -18.13
CA MET A 1 -0.76 -23.11 -18.42
C MET A 1 0.00 -23.22 -17.12
N ILE A 2 1.26 -23.69 -17.20
CA ILE A 2 2.13 -23.82 -16.01
C ILE A 2 3.21 -22.75 -16.10
N TYR A 3 3.47 -22.08 -14.96
CA TYR A 3 4.48 -21.06 -14.78
C TYR A 3 5.41 -21.40 -13.62
N ASP A 4 6.60 -20.86 -13.62
CA ASP A 4 7.51 -20.97 -12.46
C ASP A 4 7.04 -20.07 -11.32
N VAL A 5 6.56 -18.86 -11.67
CA VAL A 5 6.08 -17.86 -10.68
C VAL A 5 4.76 -17.24 -11.12
N ALA A 6 3.79 -17.19 -10.22
CA ALA A 6 2.55 -16.42 -10.38
C ALA A 6 2.53 -15.23 -9.41
N VAL A 7 2.44 -14.02 -9.95
CA VAL A 7 2.30 -12.77 -9.18
C VAL A 7 0.85 -12.32 -9.22
N VAL A 8 0.17 -12.34 -8.09
CA VAL A 8 -1.25 -11.99 -7.98
C VAL A 8 -1.39 -10.57 -7.45
N GLY A 9 -1.73 -9.64 -8.33
CA GLY A 9 -1.86 -8.21 -8.09
C GLY A 9 -1.23 -7.39 -9.21
N SER A 10 -1.61 -6.12 -9.31
CA SER A 10 -1.17 -5.20 -10.38
C SER A 10 -0.70 -3.83 -9.85
N GLY A 11 -0.51 -3.71 -8.52
CA GLY A 11 -0.03 -2.49 -7.87
C GLY A 11 1.50 -2.41 -7.77
N PHE A 12 1.98 -1.43 -7.00
CA PHE A 12 3.42 -1.20 -6.81
C PHE A 12 4.15 -2.45 -6.31
N SER A 13 3.60 -3.18 -5.32
CA SER A 13 4.24 -4.39 -4.78
C SER A 13 4.48 -5.45 -5.85
N ALA A 14 3.50 -5.65 -6.75
CA ALA A 14 3.64 -6.60 -7.87
C ALA A 14 4.74 -6.15 -8.84
N ILE A 15 4.76 -4.86 -9.21
CA ILE A 15 5.76 -4.34 -10.15
C ILE A 15 7.16 -4.36 -9.53
N SER A 16 7.30 -3.95 -8.29
CA SER A 16 8.58 -4.01 -7.57
C SER A 16 9.10 -5.45 -7.49
N LEU A 17 8.22 -6.44 -7.24
CA LEU A 17 8.60 -7.85 -7.25
C LEU A 17 9.04 -8.30 -8.66
N VAL A 18 8.21 -8.04 -9.68
CA VAL A 18 8.52 -8.44 -11.08
C VAL A 18 9.82 -7.80 -11.56
N THR A 19 10.06 -6.54 -11.21
CA THR A 19 11.31 -5.84 -11.52
C THR A 19 12.53 -6.57 -10.94
N ASN A 20 12.44 -7.09 -9.72
CA ASN A 20 13.50 -7.89 -9.11
C ASN A 20 13.60 -9.30 -9.73
N LEU A 21 12.49 -9.98 -9.98
CA LEU A 21 12.47 -11.29 -10.62
C LEU A 21 13.11 -11.25 -12.02
N LEU A 22 12.81 -10.23 -12.83
CA LEU A 22 13.41 -10.04 -14.16
C LEU A 22 14.93 -9.88 -14.13
N GLN A 23 15.48 -9.37 -13.03
CA GLN A 23 16.92 -9.20 -12.86
C GLN A 23 17.62 -10.45 -12.32
N LEU A 24 16.93 -11.25 -11.52
CA LEU A 24 17.53 -12.34 -10.76
C LEU A 24 17.31 -13.71 -11.40
N LEU A 25 16.13 -13.95 -11.97
CA LEU A 25 15.77 -15.29 -12.40
C LEU A 25 16.61 -15.77 -13.58
N PRO A 26 16.91 -17.07 -13.64
CA PRO A 26 17.65 -17.68 -14.75
C PRO A 26 16.84 -17.63 -16.05
N ALA A 27 17.55 -17.76 -17.16
CA ALA A 27 16.93 -17.88 -18.50
C ALA A 27 16.03 -19.12 -18.57
N GLY A 28 14.93 -19.01 -19.30
CA GLY A 28 13.94 -20.07 -19.46
C GLY A 28 12.81 -20.01 -18.42
N THR A 29 12.92 -19.16 -17.40
CA THR A 29 11.87 -18.98 -16.38
C THR A 29 10.63 -18.28 -16.97
N SER A 30 9.45 -18.64 -16.44
CA SER A 30 8.16 -18.09 -16.85
C SER A 30 7.43 -17.42 -15.67
N ILE A 31 6.91 -16.21 -15.88
CA ILE A 31 6.18 -15.42 -14.89
C ILE A 31 4.80 -15.10 -15.41
N ALA A 32 3.75 -15.40 -14.63
CA ALA A 32 2.40 -14.89 -14.86
C ALA A 32 2.12 -13.72 -13.91
N ILE A 33 1.62 -12.60 -14.44
CA ILE A 33 1.16 -11.46 -13.62
C ILE A 33 -0.36 -11.36 -13.79
N VAL A 34 -1.09 -11.60 -12.70
CA VAL A 34 -2.55 -11.64 -12.69
C VAL A 34 -3.11 -10.38 -12.03
N GLY A 35 -3.89 -9.61 -12.77
CA GLY A 35 -4.56 -8.43 -12.23
C GLY A 35 -5.58 -7.84 -13.20
N ASP A 36 -6.64 -7.24 -12.67
CA ASP A 36 -7.72 -6.64 -13.47
C ASP A 36 -7.55 -5.15 -13.76
N ASP A 37 -6.48 -4.53 -13.24
CA ASP A 37 -6.19 -3.12 -13.52
C ASP A 37 -5.67 -2.97 -14.98
N ALA A 38 -6.32 -2.11 -15.74
CA ALA A 38 -5.90 -1.79 -17.12
C ALA A 38 -4.51 -1.14 -17.19
N SER A 39 -4.02 -0.60 -16.08
CA SER A 39 -2.72 0.06 -15.96
C SER A 39 -1.81 -0.72 -15.02
N PHE A 40 -1.36 -1.92 -15.42
CA PHE A 40 -0.36 -2.65 -14.65
C PHE A 40 0.77 -1.73 -14.18
N GLY A 41 1.06 -1.78 -12.88
CA GLY A 41 2.20 -1.11 -12.29
C GLY A 41 1.93 0.19 -11.55
N ARG A 42 0.83 0.84 -11.79
CA ARG A 42 0.53 2.09 -11.09
C ARG A 42 -0.21 1.87 -9.79
N GLY A 43 -1.12 0.89 -9.73
CA GLY A 43 -2.02 0.69 -8.61
C GLY A 43 -2.85 1.96 -8.30
N THR A 44 -3.56 1.95 -7.20
CA THR A 44 -4.41 3.11 -6.82
C THR A 44 -3.60 4.37 -6.52
N ALA A 45 -2.41 4.24 -5.95
CA ALA A 45 -1.63 5.38 -5.45
C ALA A 45 -0.95 6.22 -6.56
N TYR A 46 -0.60 5.60 -7.69
CA TYR A 46 0.25 6.24 -8.72
C TYR A 46 -0.41 6.35 -10.10
N ARG A 47 -1.72 6.04 -10.21
CA ARG A 47 -2.46 6.17 -11.46
C ARG A 47 -3.10 7.53 -11.67
N THR A 48 -3.06 8.42 -10.68
CA THR A 48 -3.62 9.77 -10.79
C THR A 48 -2.99 10.54 -11.95
N GLU A 49 -3.80 11.29 -12.70
CA GLU A 49 -3.35 12.18 -13.76
C GLU A 49 -3.12 13.62 -13.25
N LEU A 50 -3.53 13.89 -12.01
CA LEU A 50 -3.37 15.21 -11.41
C LEU A 50 -1.95 15.39 -10.86
N HIS A 51 -1.19 16.28 -11.47
CA HIS A 51 0.19 16.61 -11.05
C HIS A 51 0.26 17.23 -9.66
N LEU A 52 -0.84 17.79 -9.15
CA LEU A 52 -0.92 18.34 -7.79
C LEU A 52 -0.84 17.27 -6.69
N HIS A 53 -1.16 16.01 -7.01
CA HIS A 53 -1.00 14.91 -6.07
C HIS A 53 0.48 14.57 -5.90
N ARG A 54 1.09 15.11 -4.85
CA ARG A 54 2.50 14.90 -4.56
C ARG A 54 2.75 13.62 -3.78
N LEU A 55 3.94 13.09 -3.96
CA LEU A 55 4.47 12.07 -3.06
C LEU A 55 4.63 12.67 -1.66
N ASN A 56 4.55 11.83 -0.64
CA ASN A 56 4.78 12.21 0.75
C ASN A 56 6.14 11.71 1.26
N VAL A 57 6.99 11.29 0.35
CA VAL A 57 8.38 10.86 0.58
C VAL A 57 9.26 11.63 -0.40
N PRO A 58 10.41 12.19 0.04
CA PRO A 58 11.36 12.87 -0.83
C PRO A 58 11.83 12.00 -2.00
N ALA A 59 12.06 12.64 -3.16
CA ALA A 59 12.37 11.95 -4.42
C ALA A 59 13.61 11.04 -4.32
N ALA A 60 14.64 11.44 -3.57
CA ALA A 60 15.84 10.62 -3.34
C ALA A 60 15.58 9.26 -2.68
N ARG A 61 14.43 9.09 -2.01
CA ARG A 61 14.06 7.84 -1.34
C ARG A 61 13.10 6.98 -2.16
N MET A 62 12.75 7.39 -3.38
CA MET A 62 11.68 6.80 -4.18
C MET A 62 12.16 5.91 -5.34
N SER A 63 13.45 5.58 -5.41
CA SER A 63 13.92 4.58 -6.39
C SER A 63 13.16 3.26 -6.23
N ALA A 64 12.82 2.62 -7.34
CA ALA A 64 12.24 1.26 -7.37
C ALA A 64 13.26 0.17 -7.02
N PHE A 65 14.55 0.50 -7.04
CA PHE A 65 15.67 -0.43 -6.83
C PHE A 65 16.35 -0.18 -5.48
N VAL A 66 16.82 -1.25 -4.83
CA VAL A 66 17.58 -1.18 -3.58
C VAL A 66 19.02 -0.72 -3.86
N ASP A 67 19.61 -1.25 -4.92
CA ASP A 67 21.00 -1.08 -5.33
C ASP A 67 21.27 0.15 -6.21
N ARG A 68 20.22 0.84 -6.66
CA ARG A 68 20.29 2.06 -7.49
C ARG A 68 19.48 3.19 -6.86
N PRO A 69 19.94 3.81 -5.74
CA PRO A 69 19.16 4.78 -4.98
C PRO A 69 18.74 6.01 -5.80
N ASP A 70 19.55 6.44 -6.76
CA ASP A 70 19.32 7.64 -7.56
C ASP A 70 18.52 7.39 -8.85
N ASP A 71 18.07 6.17 -9.11
CA ASP A 71 17.42 5.78 -10.37
C ASP A 71 16.19 6.65 -10.68
N PHE A 72 15.36 6.96 -9.68
CA PHE A 72 14.20 7.84 -9.87
C PHE A 72 14.61 9.30 -10.11
N LEU A 73 15.63 9.81 -9.43
CA LEU A 73 16.15 11.15 -9.67
C LEU A 73 16.71 11.30 -11.09
N ASN A 74 17.47 10.32 -11.54
CA ASN A 74 18.01 10.28 -12.90
C ASN A 74 16.88 10.25 -13.95
N TRP A 75 15.81 9.48 -13.69
CA TRP A 75 14.63 9.45 -14.56
C TRP A 75 13.93 10.83 -14.59
N LEU A 76 13.71 11.48 -13.43
CA LEU A 76 13.12 12.82 -13.34
C LEU A 76 13.95 13.83 -14.16
N SER A 77 15.25 13.84 -13.96
CA SER A 77 16.17 14.73 -14.70
C SER A 77 16.11 14.48 -16.21
N SER A 78 16.12 13.21 -16.65
CA SER A 78 16.00 12.84 -18.08
C SER A 78 14.69 13.30 -18.73
N ARG A 79 13.65 13.56 -17.91
CA ARG A 79 12.35 14.07 -18.36
C ARG A 79 12.21 15.58 -18.19
N GLY A 80 13.27 16.28 -17.83
CA GLY A 80 13.24 17.72 -17.58
C GLY A 80 12.38 18.12 -16.39
N ARG A 81 12.23 17.23 -15.39
CA ARG A 81 11.51 17.53 -14.15
C ARG A 81 12.47 18.16 -13.14
N ASP A 82 12.22 19.41 -12.79
CA ASP A 82 13.01 20.14 -11.79
C ASP A 82 12.57 19.77 -10.37
N VAL A 83 13.05 18.61 -9.91
CA VAL A 83 12.82 18.09 -8.55
C VAL A 83 14.14 17.57 -8.01
N ASP A 84 14.66 18.24 -7.00
CA ASP A 84 15.86 17.79 -6.30
C ASP A 84 15.58 16.57 -5.38
N GLY A 85 16.65 16.03 -4.78
CA GLY A 85 16.56 14.86 -3.91
C GLY A 85 15.69 15.07 -2.67
N SER A 86 15.59 16.29 -2.15
CA SER A 86 14.77 16.66 -1.00
C SER A 86 13.33 17.03 -1.39
N GLY A 87 13.09 17.28 -2.67
CA GLY A 87 11.81 17.66 -3.25
C GLY A 87 10.82 16.51 -3.34
N PHE A 88 9.56 16.88 -3.59
CA PHE A 88 8.44 15.92 -3.66
C PHE A 88 7.88 15.89 -5.08
N ALA A 89 8.19 14.83 -5.82
CA ALA A 89 7.69 14.63 -7.17
C ALA A 89 6.16 14.35 -7.19
N SER A 90 5.54 14.47 -8.35
CA SER A 90 4.13 14.09 -8.50
C SER A 90 3.97 12.56 -8.46
N ARG A 91 2.82 12.09 -7.99
CA ARG A 91 2.47 10.66 -8.04
C ARG A 91 2.29 10.17 -9.48
N ASN A 92 1.91 11.06 -10.40
CA ASN A 92 1.83 10.77 -11.81
C ASN A 92 3.22 10.47 -12.40
N ASP A 93 4.21 11.33 -12.15
CA ASP A 93 5.58 11.11 -12.61
C ASP A 93 6.14 9.80 -12.06
N TYR A 94 5.86 9.49 -10.79
CA TYR A 94 6.27 8.22 -10.21
C TYR A 94 5.60 7.01 -10.91
N GLY A 95 4.32 7.10 -11.22
CA GLY A 95 3.62 6.07 -11.99
C GLY A 95 4.16 5.88 -13.41
N LEU A 96 4.61 6.98 -14.07
CA LEU A 96 5.28 6.93 -15.36
C LEU A 96 6.67 6.28 -15.26
N TYR A 97 7.44 6.65 -14.23
CA TYR A 97 8.73 6.04 -13.92
C TYR A 97 8.62 4.52 -13.77
N LEU A 98 7.68 4.03 -12.96
CA LEU A 98 7.46 2.59 -12.77
C LEU A 98 7.12 1.87 -14.09
N ARG A 99 6.26 2.48 -14.90
CA ARG A 99 5.90 1.94 -16.23
C ARG A 99 7.11 1.87 -17.16
N ASP A 100 7.87 2.95 -17.24
CA ASP A 100 9.02 3.05 -18.13
C ASP A 100 10.14 2.07 -17.71
N THR A 101 10.36 1.94 -16.41
CA THR A 101 11.30 0.99 -15.80
C THR A 101 10.92 -0.46 -16.12
N LEU A 102 9.65 -0.83 -15.88
CA LEU A 102 9.18 -2.17 -16.20
C LEU A 102 9.27 -2.46 -17.71
N ALA A 103 8.84 -1.52 -18.55
CA ALA A 103 8.90 -1.68 -20.01
C ALA A 103 10.32 -1.83 -20.54
N ALA A 104 11.30 -1.14 -19.94
CA ALA A 104 12.71 -1.30 -20.28
C ALA A 104 13.21 -2.70 -19.92
N LEU A 105 12.96 -3.18 -18.70
CA LEU A 105 13.35 -4.51 -18.26
C LEU A 105 12.70 -5.63 -19.09
N LEU A 106 11.41 -5.49 -19.42
CA LEU A 106 10.71 -6.48 -20.25
C LEU A 106 11.32 -6.57 -21.68
N ARG A 107 11.73 -5.43 -22.27
CA ARG A 107 12.42 -5.45 -23.57
C ARG A 107 13.79 -6.12 -23.48
N ASP A 108 14.54 -5.81 -22.42
CA ASP A 108 15.88 -6.33 -22.20
C ASP A 108 15.88 -7.85 -21.94
N GLN A 109 14.91 -8.33 -21.15
CA GLN A 109 14.83 -9.73 -20.73
C GLN A 109 13.92 -10.62 -21.59
N ARG A 110 13.27 -10.10 -22.64
CA ARG A 110 12.23 -10.81 -23.43
C ARG A 110 12.65 -12.15 -24.02
N GLN A 111 13.94 -12.31 -24.30
CA GLN A 111 14.50 -13.55 -24.85
C GLN A 111 14.94 -14.55 -23.79
N ARG A 112 15.01 -14.10 -22.53
CA ARG A 112 15.48 -14.91 -21.40
C ARG A 112 14.35 -15.37 -20.50
N ILE A 113 13.39 -14.50 -20.21
CA ILE A 113 12.28 -14.73 -19.27
C ILE A 113 10.96 -14.47 -20.00
N ARG A 114 10.07 -15.44 -19.93
CA ARG A 114 8.70 -15.29 -20.43
C ARG A 114 7.84 -14.58 -19.38
N VAL A 115 7.17 -13.50 -19.77
CA VAL A 115 6.23 -12.78 -18.88
C VAL A 115 4.89 -12.63 -19.56
N ASP A 116 3.85 -13.17 -18.95
CA ASP A 116 2.48 -13.07 -19.43
C ASP A 116 1.64 -12.21 -18.47
N PHE A 117 0.99 -11.18 -19.02
CA PHE A 117 0.05 -10.33 -18.30
C PHE A 117 -1.37 -10.85 -18.49
N ILE A 118 -1.98 -11.34 -17.43
CA ILE A 118 -3.32 -11.92 -17.44
C ILE A 118 -4.30 -10.92 -16.81
N LYS A 119 -5.15 -10.34 -17.65
CA LYS A 119 -6.16 -9.36 -17.24
C LYS A 119 -7.38 -10.06 -16.65
N ALA A 120 -7.24 -10.57 -15.45
CA ALA A 120 -8.30 -11.23 -14.70
C ALA A 120 -8.08 -11.06 -13.20
N LYS A 121 -9.10 -11.34 -12.39
CA LYS A 121 -8.97 -11.50 -10.93
C LYS A 121 -8.69 -12.94 -10.58
N ALA A 122 -7.77 -13.19 -9.67
CA ALA A 122 -7.69 -14.49 -9.00
C ALA A 122 -8.86 -14.60 -8.01
N MET A 123 -9.67 -15.63 -8.17
CA MET A 123 -10.90 -15.85 -7.39
C MET A 123 -10.72 -16.91 -6.30
N SER A 124 -9.89 -17.91 -6.55
CA SER A 124 -9.54 -18.93 -5.58
C SER A 124 -8.12 -19.46 -5.82
N CYS A 125 -7.58 -20.11 -4.79
CA CYS A 125 -6.28 -20.76 -4.79
C CYS A 125 -6.43 -22.18 -4.24
N SER A 126 -5.67 -23.15 -4.76
CA SER A 126 -5.61 -24.51 -4.25
C SER A 126 -4.21 -25.10 -4.46
N ALA A 127 -3.81 -26.02 -3.60
CA ALA A 127 -2.61 -26.82 -3.82
C ALA A 127 -2.83 -27.82 -4.97
N VAL A 128 -1.79 -28.09 -5.74
CA VAL A 128 -1.76 -29.09 -6.82
C VAL A 128 -0.51 -29.96 -6.65
N GLY A 129 -0.72 -31.18 -6.16
CA GLY A 129 0.39 -32.03 -5.72
C GLY A 129 1.13 -31.41 -4.52
N GLU A 130 2.43 -31.68 -4.45
CA GLU A 130 3.28 -31.23 -3.32
C GLU A 130 3.97 -29.88 -3.61
N ASP A 131 4.19 -29.56 -4.90
CA ASP A 131 5.10 -28.47 -5.31
C ASP A 131 4.45 -27.37 -6.17
N HIS A 132 3.13 -27.40 -6.35
CA HIS A 132 2.44 -26.43 -7.21
C HIS A 132 1.18 -25.88 -6.54
N ILE A 133 0.85 -24.66 -6.97
CA ILE A 133 -0.42 -24.00 -6.63
C ILE A 133 -1.18 -23.63 -7.89
N ALA A 134 -2.51 -23.70 -7.81
CA ALA A 134 -3.40 -23.29 -8.90
C ALA A 134 -4.24 -22.08 -8.47
N PHE A 135 -4.36 -21.11 -9.36
CA PHE A 135 -5.28 -20.00 -9.22
C PHE A 135 -6.39 -20.11 -10.27
N ARG A 136 -7.65 -20.11 -9.80
CA ARG A 136 -8.81 -19.97 -10.66
C ARG A 136 -9.10 -18.48 -10.88
N LEU A 137 -9.30 -18.09 -12.13
CA LEU A 137 -9.46 -16.70 -12.54
C LEU A 137 -10.93 -16.33 -12.81
N SER A 138 -11.22 -15.02 -12.82
CA SER A 138 -12.57 -14.49 -13.03
C SER A 138 -13.13 -14.71 -14.42
N ASP A 139 -12.29 -15.01 -15.41
CA ASP A 139 -12.67 -15.38 -16.77
C ASP A 139 -12.96 -16.89 -16.93
N GLY A 140 -12.92 -17.66 -15.83
CA GLY A 140 -13.14 -19.10 -15.81
C GLY A 140 -11.89 -19.95 -16.10
N THR A 141 -10.78 -19.33 -16.48
CA THR A 141 -9.52 -20.04 -16.71
C THR A 141 -8.80 -20.37 -15.40
N SER A 142 -7.80 -21.25 -15.49
CA SER A 142 -6.91 -21.58 -14.36
C SER A 142 -5.46 -21.51 -14.80
N LEU A 143 -4.62 -21.02 -13.90
CA LEU A 143 -3.18 -21.06 -14.05
C LEU A 143 -2.56 -21.88 -12.91
N ILE A 144 -1.51 -22.63 -13.22
CA ILE A 144 -0.73 -23.41 -12.25
C ILE A 144 0.66 -22.77 -12.19
N ALA A 145 1.22 -22.69 -11.00
CA ALA A 145 2.56 -22.18 -10.80
C ALA A 145 3.32 -22.96 -9.72
N GLY A 146 4.63 -23.05 -9.87
CA GLY A 146 5.49 -23.58 -8.83
C GLY A 146 5.53 -22.69 -7.58
N ARG A 147 5.39 -21.37 -7.77
CA ARG A 147 5.33 -20.39 -6.66
C ARG A 147 4.29 -19.33 -6.92
N GLY A 148 3.59 -18.93 -5.86
CA GLY A 148 2.65 -17.82 -5.88
C GLY A 148 3.08 -16.68 -4.96
N VAL A 149 2.91 -15.45 -5.41
CA VAL A 149 3.14 -14.28 -4.57
C VAL A 149 1.91 -13.38 -4.55
N LEU A 150 1.32 -13.22 -3.38
CA LEU A 150 0.16 -12.37 -3.16
C LEU A 150 0.63 -10.91 -3.00
N CYS A 151 0.45 -10.12 -4.05
CA CYS A 151 0.76 -8.70 -4.12
C CYS A 151 -0.51 -7.84 -4.04
N LEU A 152 -1.50 -8.32 -3.32
CA LEU A 152 -2.78 -7.65 -3.18
C LEU A 152 -2.63 -6.43 -2.28
N GLY A 153 -3.16 -5.32 -2.75
CA GLY A 153 -3.23 -4.10 -1.94
C GLY A 153 -4.31 -4.20 -0.87
N VAL A 154 -4.51 -3.09 -0.20
CA VAL A 154 -5.60 -2.92 0.77
C VAL A 154 -6.90 -2.55 0.03
N GLY A 155 -8.03 -3.03 0.52
CA GLY A 155 -9.35 -2.71 -0.02
C GLY A 155 -9.77 -1.27 0.28
N THR A 156 -10.90 -0.86 -0.30
CA THR A 156 -11.54 0.41 0.05
C THR A 156 -12.35 0.22 1.33
N ALA A 157 -12.12 1.06 2.33
CA ALA A 157 -12.85 0.99 3.59
C ALA A 157 -14.36 1.18 3.38
N SER A 158 -15.15 0.40 4.12
CA SER A 158 -16.59 0.57 4.17
C SER A 158 -16.97 1.92 4.76
N LEU A 159 -18.08 2.49 4.30
CA LEU A 159 -18.63 3.70 4.91
C LEU A 159 -19.18 3.40 6.30
N PRO A 160 -18.77 4.13 7.33
CA PRO A 160 -19.33 3.98 8.65
C PRO A 160 -20.77 4.50 8.68
N ARG A 161 -21.67 3.74 9.28
CA ARG A 161 -23.02 4.20 9.61
C ARG A 161 -23.91 4.66 8.44
N LEU A 162 -23.63 4.22 7.20
CA LEU A 162 -24.59 4.38 6.11
C LEU A 162 -25.82 3.53 6.44
N THR A 163 -27.00 4.14 6.40
CA THR A 163 -28.24 3.41 6.66
C THR A 163 -28.47 2.33 5.61
N ARG A 164 -29.02 1.16 6.02
CA ARG A 164 -29.36 0.09 5.07
C ARG A 164 -30.43 0.49 4.07
N GLU A 165 -31.24 1.48 4.44
CA GLU A 165 -32.34 2.05 3.65
C GLU A 165 -31.90 3.25 2.78
N ALA A 166 -30.58 3.43 2.57
CA ALA A 166 -30.06 4.49 1.74
C ALA A 166 -30.65 4.39 0.32
N ASP A 167 -31.41 5.39 -0.07
CA ASP A 167 -31.99 5.47 -1.42
C ASP A 167 -30.94 5.74 -2.49
N MET A 168 -31.31 5.55 -3.76
CA MET A 168 -30.40 5.77 -4.88
C MET A 168 -29.98 7.24 -5.02
N ALA A 169 -30.79 8.18 -4.56
CA ALA A 169 -30.48 9.62 -4.61
C ALA A 169 -29.32 9.94 -3.64
N LEU A 170 -29.38 9.40 -2.40
CA LEU A 170 -28.28 9.51 -1.45
C LEU A 170 -27.02 8.82 -1.98
N LEU A 171 -27.14 7.57 -2.49
CA LEU A 171 -25.98 6.80 -2.97
C LEU A 171 -25.23 7.48 -4.12
N ARG A 172 -25.92 8.26 -4.97
CA ARG A 172 -25.31 9.05 -6.05
C ARG A 172 -24.47 10.23 -5.54
N ARG A 173 -24.71 10.69 -4.32
CA ARG A 173 -23.99 11.78 -3.65
C ARG A 173 -22.84 11.27 -2.76
N VAL A 174 -22.65 9.94 -2.69
CA VAL A 174 -21.65 9.29 -1.84
C VAL A 174 -20.50 8.73 -2.68
N VAL A 175 -19.32 9.28 -2.48
CA VAL A 175 -18.07 8.84 -3.09
C VAL A 175 -17.40 7.81 -2.19
N ARG A 176 -17.60 6.51 -2.47
CA ARG A 176 -17.03 5.41 -1.70
C ARG A 176 -15.51 5.25 -1.92
N ASN A 177 -15.08 5.42 -3.17
CA ASN A 177 -13.68 5.35 -3.56
C ASN A 177 -13.21 6.71 -4.11
N PRO A 178 -12.54 7.54 -3.29
CA PRO A 178 -12.11 8.88 -3.68
C PRO A 178 -11.04 8.90 -4.77
N TRP A 179 -10.34 7.79 -4.98
CA TRP A 179 -9.33 7.65 -6.02
C TRP A 179 -9.89 7.52 -7.44
N ARG A 180 -11.20 7.29 -7.57
CA ARG A 180 -11.93 7.41 -8.83
C ARG A 180 -12.37 8.85 -9.01
N LEU A 181 -11.53 9.68 -9.60
CA LEU A 181 -11.71 11.14 -9.69
C LEU A 181 -12.87 11.61 -10.57
N ASN A 182 -13.57 10.70 -11.27
CA ASN A 182 -14.70 11.04 -12.14
C ASN A 182 -15.90 11.71 -11.43
N TRP A 183 -15.98 11.65 -10.12
CA TRP A 183 -17.02 12.35 -9.36
C TRP A 183 -16.78 13.87 -9.32
N LEU A 184 -15.53 14.33 -9.43
CA LEU A 184 -15.16 15.76 -9.39
C LEU A 184 -15.83 16.57 -10.49
N SER A 185 -16.05 16.00 -11.69
CA SER A 185 -16.70 16.70 -12.79
C SER A 185 -18.19 16.99 -12.57
N ARG A 186 -18.80 16.43 -11.53
CA ARG A 186 -20.20 16.62 -11.16
C ARG A 186 -20.39 17.59 -10.00
N VAL A 187 -19.30 18.00 -9.36
CA VAL A 187 -19.31 18.92 -8.22
C VAL A 187 -19.54 20.35 -8.75
N GLN A 188 -20.49 21.04 -8.16
CA GLN A 188 -20.72 22.47 -8.44
C GLN A 188 -19.74 23.32 -7.62
N PRO A 189 -19.41 24.53 -8.07
CA PRO A 189 -18.44 25.38 -7.37
C PRO A 189 -18.77 25.66 -5.90
N ASP A 190 -20.04 25.76 -5.56
CA ASP A 190 -20.52 26.15 -4.23
C ASP A 190 -21.12 24.99 -3.42
N ASP A 191 -21.01 23.73 -3.92
CA ASP A 191 -21.49 22.54 -3.22
C ASP A 191 -20.86 22.43 -1.82
N THR A 192 -21.63 21.97 -0.84
CA THR A 192 -21.12 21.63 0.50
C THR A 192 -20.57 20.20 0.48
N ILE A 193 -19.31 20.04 0.82
CA ILE A 193 -18.62 18.75 0.80
C ILE A 193 -18.38 18.25 2.23
N CYS A 194 -18.85 17.05 2.56
CA CYS A 194 -18.45 16.33 3.77
C CYS A 194 -17.40 15.25 3.44
N ILE A 195 -16.26 15.27 4.14
CA ILE A 195 -15.19 14.27 3.97
C ILE A 195 -15.05 13.49 5.28
N LEU A 196 -15.14 12.16 5.20
CA LEU A 196 -14.89 11.28 6.34
C LEU A 196 -13.43 10.84 6.35
N GLY A 197 -12.74 11.13 7.46
CA GLY A 197 -11.31 10.88 7.63
C GLY A 197 -10.44 12.09 7.29
N SER A 198 -9.40 12.32 8.07
CA SER A 198 -8.54 13.50 8.03
C SER A 198 -7.07 13.17 7.69
N GLY A 199 -6.82 12.06 6.98
CA GLY A 199 -5.48 11.64 6.56
C GLY A 199 -5.05 12.25 5.21
N LEU A 200 -3.95 11.74 4.65
CA LEU A 200 -3.37 12.21 3.37
C LEU A 200 -4.39 12.18 2.22
N THR A 201 -5.25 11.16 2.17
CA THR A 201 -6.29 11.05 1.12
C THR A 201 -7.25 12.24 1.15
N MET A 202 -7.62 12.72 2.34
CA MET A 202 -8.45 13.91 2.49
C MET A 202 -7.76 15.13 1.89
N ILE A 203 -6.48 15.32 2.18
CA ILE A 203 -5.71 16.46 1.64
C ILE A 203 -5.64 16.41 0.11
N ASP A 204 -5.42 15.22 -0.48
CA ASP A 204 -5.45 15.03 -1.92
C ASP A 204 -6.83 15.40 -2.52
N GLN A 205 -7.94 15.03 -1.84
CA GLN A 205 -9.29 15.37 -2.32
C GLN A 205 -9.60 16.87 -2.20
N VAL A 206 -9.23 17.51 -1.09
CA VAL A 206 -9.34 18.97 -0.92
C VAL A 206 -8.58 19.71 -2.00
N SER A 207 -7.34 19.32 -2.26
CA SER A 207 -6.52 19.89 -3.33
C SER A 207 -7.16 19.69 -4.71
N SER A 208 -7.74 18.50 -4.97
CA SER A 208 -8.43 18.20 -6.23
C SER A 208 -9.66 19.09 -6.42
N LEU A 209 -10.50 19.24 -5.40
CA LEU A 209 -11.67 20.12 -5.41
C LEU A 209 -11.29 21.57 -5.72
N ARG A 210 -10.29 22.10 -5.04
CA ARG A 210 -9.80 23.47 -5.28
C ARG A 210 -9.27 23.65 -6.70
N ASN A 211 -8.51 22.69 -7.20
CA ASN A 211 -7.98 22.72 -8.56
C ASN A 211 -9.10 22.70 -9.63
N MET A 212 -10.25 22.07 -9.32
CA MET A 212 -11.42 22.04 -10.18
C MET A 212 -12.34 23.28 -10.04
N GLY A 213 -11.93 24.28 -9.25
CA GLY A 213 -12.66 25.52 -9.07
C GLY A 213 -13.74 25.51 -7.99
N HIS A 214 -13.79 24.48 -7.13
CA HIS A 214 -14.70 24.44 -6.00
C HIS A 214 -14.36 25.54 -4.97
N ARG A 215 -15.40 26.26 -4.49
CA ARG A 215 -15.28 27.40 -3.56
C ARG A 215 -16.10 27.21 -2.28
N GLY A 216 -17.05 26.29 -2.31
CA GLY A 216 -17.95 26.00 -1.21
C GLY A 216 -17.25 25.48 0.04
N LYS A 217 -18.01 25.29 1.11
CA LYS A 217 -17.54 24.79 2.40
C LYS A 217 -17.17 23.31 2.33
N ILE A 218 -16.07 22.93 3.00
CA ILE A 218 -15.60 21.55 3.12
C ILE A 218 -15.54 21.18 4.60
N HIS A 219 -16.40 20.27 5.06
CA HIS A 219 -16.40 19.72 6.40
C HIS A 219 -15.63 18.40 6.45
N VAL A 220 -14.59 18.32 7.26
CA VAL A 220 -13.79 17.10 7.45
C VAL A 220 -14.11 16.51 8.83
N ILE A 221 -14.62 15.29 8.87
CA ILE A 221 -14.99 14.64 10.13
C ILE A 221 -14.06 13.47 10.41
N SER A 222 -13.41 13.48 11.57
CA SER A 222 -12.60 12.35 12.03
C SER A 222 -12.70 12.18 13.54
N ARG A 223 -12.40 10.98 14.05
CA ARG A 223 -12.57 10.64 15.48
C ARG A 223 -11.81 11.57 16.43
N ARG A 224 -10.72 12.20 15.99
CA ARG A 224 -9.85 13.04 16.82
C ARG A 224 -9.64 14.46 16.26
N GLY A 225 -10.08 14.76 15.05
CA GLY A 225 -9.82 16.05 14.40
C GLY A 225 -8.34 16.32 14.09
N LEU A 226 -7.51 15.27 14.09
CA LEU A 226 -6.08 15.40 13.81
C LEU A 226 -5.82 15.39 12.30
N VAL A 227 -4.94 16.27 11.83
CA VAL A 227 -4.51 16.36 10.44
C VAL A 227 -3.00 16.09 10.32
N PRO A 228 -2.51 15.55 9.20
CA PRO A 228 -1.09 15.32 8.96
C PRO A 228 -0.28 16.61 9.01
N HIS A 229 0.88 16.57 9.65
CA HIS A 229 1.83 17.67 9.64
C HIS A 229 2.54 17.80 8.29
N GLY A 230 3.03 19.00 7.98
CA GLY A 230 3.95 19.24 6.87
C GLY A 230 5.35 18.69 7.14
N HIS A 231 6.05 18.30 6.07
CA HIS A 231 7.50 18.17 6.12
C HIS A 231 8.13 19.50 6.45
N SER A 232 9.37 19.49 6.95
CA SER A 232 10.15 20.71 7.14
C SER A 232 10.45 21.34 5.78
N THR A 233 10.46 22.66 5.73
CA THR A 233 10.93 23.45 4.57
C THR A 233 12.45 23.52 4.51
N SER A 234 13.13 23.26 5.64
CA SER A 234 14.58 23.18 5.74
C SER A 234 15.03 21.74 5.89
N PRO A 235 16.24 21.37 5.43
CA PRO A 235 16.78 20.03 5.63
C PRO A 235 16.85 19.67 7.12
N VAL A 236 16.37 18.48 7.46
CA VAL A 236 16.39 17.93 8.82
C VAL A 236 17.22 16.66 8.83
N THR A 237 18.29 16.64 9.62
CA THR A 237 19.11 15.45 9.80
C THR A 237 18.43 14.51 10.80
N ALA A 238 18.24 13.26 10.41
CA ALA A 238 17.65 12.23 11.28
C ALA A 238 18.52 11.99 12.53
N VAL A 239 17.89 11.93 13.69
CA VAL A 239 18.54 11.67 14.99
C VAL A 239 18.03 10.37 15.56
N ASP A 240 18.92 9.40 15.76
CA ASP A 240 18.58 8.13 16.42
C ASP A 240 18.14 8.41 17.87
N PRO A 241 16.89 8.08 18.25
CA PRO A 241 16.38 8.31 19.59
C PRO A 241 16.97 7.39 20.65
N LYS A 242 17.82 6.43 20.27
CA LYS A 242 18.49 5.49 21.20
C LYS A 242 17.50 4.73 22.09
N LEU A 243 16.46 4.14 21.50
CA LEU A 243 15.47 3.38 22.23
C LEU A 243 16.02 2.04 22.74
N ASN A 244 15.65 1.67 23.96
CA ASN A 244 15.86 0.33 24.44
C ASN A 244 14.64 -0.54 24.05
N LEU A 245 14.80 -1.36 23.02
CA LEU A 245 13.71 -2.16 22.44
C LEU A 245 13.37 -3.43 23.23
N GLY A 246 14.27 -3.88 24.11
CA GLY A 246 14.21 -5.23 24.70
C GLY A 246 13.04 -5.53 25.63
N HIS A 247 12.47 -4.55 26.35
CA HIS A 247 11.38 -4.75 27.33
C HIS A 247 10.52 -3.52 27.56
N SER A 248 10.52 -2.56 26.63
CA SER A 248 9.89 -1.26 26.89
C SER A 248 8.37 -1.32 26.71
N GLU A 249 7.65 -0.74 27.69
CA GLU A 249 6.24 -0.42 27.53
C GLU A 249 6.06 0.72 26.51
N ILE A 250 4.97 0.74 25.75
CA ILE A 250 4.67 1.81 24.80
C ILE A 250 4.73 3.19 25.43
N SER A 251 4.28 3.29 26.69
CA SER A 251 4.35 4.54 27.47
C SER A 251 5.79 4.98 27.72
N GLN A 252 6.70 4.03 27.96
CA GLN A 252 8.13 4.32 28.16
C GLN A 252 8.77 4.78 26.86
N ILE A 253 8.53 4.07 25.75
CA ILE A 253 9.01 4.45 24.39
C ILE A 253 8.57 5.88 24.08
N LEU A 254 7.29 6.21 24.33
CA LEU A 254 6.77 7.56 24.10
C LEU A 254 7.41 8.60 25.04
N ALA A 255 7.68 8.25 26.29
CA ALA A 255 8.38 9.13 27.23
C ALA A 255 9.82 9.41 26.77
N ASP A 256 10.52 8.38 26.26
CA ASP A 256 11.88 8.52 25.74
C ASP A 256 11.93 9.41 24.52
N LEU A 257 11.05 9.21 23.53
CA LEU A 257 10.93 10.10 22.37
C LEU A 257 10.67 11.54 22.80
N ARG A 258 9.73 11.76 23.73
CA ARG A 258 9.42 13.11 24.26
C ARG A 258 10.59 13.73 24.99
N ARG A 259 11.40 12.94 25.67
CA ARG A 259 12.61 13.43 26.38
C ARG A 259 13.61 14.00 25.37
N VAL A 260 13.86 13.31 24.26
CA VAL A 260 14.77 13.76 23.20
C VAL A 260 14.26 15.08 22.57
N VAL A 261 12.95 15.17 22.29
CA VAL A 261 12.34 16.40 21.77
C VAL A 261 12.41 17.54 22.78
N ARG A 262 12.14 17.31 24.08
CA ARG A 262 12.22 18.33 25.13
C ARG A 262 13.64 18.81 25.38
N ALA A 263 14.65 18.00 25.08
CA ALA A 263 16.06 18.39 25.12
C ALA A 263 16.48 19.32 23.94
N GLY A 264 15.53 19.72 23.08
CA GLY A 264 15.75 20.66 21.98
C GLY A 264 15.89 20.04 20.60
N THR A 265 15.83 18.70 20.47
CA THR A 265 15.87 18.05 19.16
C THR A 265 14.54 18.27 18.42
N GLU A 266 14.61 18.67 17.18
CA GLU A 266 13.42 18.86 16.34
C GLU A 266 12.70 17.51 16.19
N TRP A 267 11.38 17.47 16.44
CA TRP A 267 10.61 16.21 16.50
C TRP A 267 10.61 15.43 15.17
N ARG A 268 10.75 16.14 14.02
CA ARG A 268 10.85 15.47 12.71
C ARG A 268 12.16 14.68 12.58
N ALA A 269 13.26 15.22 13.13
CA ALA A 269 14.56 14.54 13.20
C ALA A 269 14.44 13.22 13.98
N VAL A 270 13.73 13.26 15.12
CA VAL A 270 13.48 12.08 15.97
C VAL A 270 12.63 11.05 15.24
N MET A 271 11.54 11.47 14.57
CA MET A 271 10.67 10.58 13.81
C MET A 271 11.37 9.96 12.59
N ASP A 272 12.25 10.71 11.94
CA ASP A 272 13.03 10.20 10.81
C ASP A 272 14.14 9.23 11.27
N GLY A 273 14.74 9.46 12.44
CA GLY A 273 15.70 8.54 13.05
C GLY A 273 15.07 7.27 13.61
N LEU A 274 13.80 7.32 14.00
CA LEU A 274 13.06 6.14 14.43
C LEU A 274 12.71 5.20 13.27
N ARG A 275 12.62 5.71 12.05
CA ARG A 275 12.14 4.97 10.90
C ARG A 275 12.87 3.64 10.64
N PRO A 276 14.21 3.56 10.65
CA PRO A 276 14.92 2.29 10.42
C PRO A 276 14.59 1.20 11.44
N GLN A 277 14.21 1.60 12.67
CA GLN A 277 13.92 0.70 13.78
C GLN A 277 12.43 0.34 13.88
N THR A 278 11.57 0.92 13.04
CA THR A 278 10.10 0.82 13.20
C THR A 278 9.59 -0.62 13.12
N GLN A 279 10.13 -1.44 12.22
CA GLN A 279 9.73 -2.84 12.09
C GLN A 279 10.23 -3.70 13.27
N GLU A 280 11.47 -3.52 13.68
CA GLU A 280 12.05 -4.19 14.85
C GLU A 280 11.28 -3.84 16.12
N LEU A 281 11.00 -2.55 16.32
CA LEU A 281 10.17 -2.07 17.41
C LEU A 281 8.78 -2.72 17.40
N TRP A 282 8.12 -2.81 16.23
CA TRP A 282 6.84 -3.49 16.11
C TRP A 282 6.93 -4.97 16.47
N GLN A 283 7.95 -5.67 16.00
CA GLN A 283 8.16 -7.09 16.23
C GLN A 283 8.48 -7.39 17.71
N SER A 284 9.13 -6.47 18.42
CA SER A 284 9.40 -6.59 19.87
C SER A 284 8.16 -6.47 20.76
N LEU A 285 7.06 -5.91 20.24
CA LEU A 285 5.80 -5.79 20.96
C LEU A 285 4.98 -7.08 20.87
N ASP A 286 4.48 -7.54 22.01
CA ASP A 286 3.45 -8.58 22.06
C ASP A 286 2.10 -8.08 21.52
N GLU A 287 1.18 -9.00 21.26
CA GLU A 287 -0.14 -8.69 20.68
C GLU A 287 -0.95 -7.69 21.54
N PRO A 288 -1.05 -7.80 22.88
CA PRO A 288 -1.72 -6.82 23.72
C PRO A 288 -1.14 -5.40 23.58
N LYS A 289 0.19 -5.28 23.50
CA LYS A 289 0.86 -3.98 23.31
C LYS A 289 0.60 -3.42 21.90
N ARG A 290 0.66 -4.25 20.87
CA ARG A 290 0.28 -3.85 19.50
C ARG A 290 -1.18 -3.37 19.46
N ALA A 291 -2.11 -4.10 20.06
CA ALA A 291 -3.53 -3.70 20.16
C ALA A 291 -3.70 -2.36 20.87
N ARG A 292 -2.97 -2.14 21.97
CA ARG A 292 -2.97 -0.88 22.72
C ARG A 292 -2.43 0.28 21.88
N PHE A 293 -1.34 0.08 21.16
CA PHE A 293 -0.79 1.05 20.23
C PHE A 293 -1.82 1.43 19.15
N LEU A 294 -2.42 0.46 18.49
CA LEU A 294 -3.42 0.69 17.44
C LEU A 294 -4.64 1.48 17.94
N ARG A 295 -5.05 1.24 19.17
CA ARG A 295 -6.21 1.91 19.78
C ARG A 295 -5.91 3.34 20.21
N HIS A 296 -4.75 3.57 20.81
CA HIS A 296 -4.48 4.83 21.53
C HIS A 296 -3.45 5.73 20.84
N ALA A 297 -2.42 5.17 20.22
CA ALA A 297 -1.29 5.89 19.67
C ALA A 297 -1.32 6.06 18.14
N LEU A 298 -1.97 5.16 17.40
CA LEU A 298 -1.94 5.14 15.94
C LEU A 298 -2.30 6.47 15.27
N ALA A 299 -3.33 7.19 15.78
CA ALA A 299 -3.72 8.46 15.19
C ALA A 299 -2.62 9.53 15.34
N TRP A 300 -1.95 9.55 16.49
CA TRP A 300 -0.79 10.42 16.74
C TRP A 300 0.42 10.00 15.91
N TRP A 301 0.68 8.71 15.83
CA TRP A 301 1.70 8.16 14.95
C TRP A 301 1.50 8.62 13.51
N ASN A 302 0.30 8.46 12.98
CA ASN A 302 0.00 8.77 11.57
C ASN A 302 0.26 10.23 11.22
N ILE A 303 -0.13 11.19 12.05
CA ILE A 303 0.06 12.62 11.73
C ILE A 303 1.54 13.07 11.79
N HIS A 304 2.35 12.43 12.64
CA HIS A 304 3.78 12.74 12.73
C HIS A 304 4.60 12.00 11.69
N ARG A 305 4.18 10.78 11.33
CA ARG A 305 4.91 9.89 10.44
C ARG A 305 4.55 10.09 8.97
N HIS A 306 3.27 10.18 8.66
CA HIS A 306 2.77 10.36 7.29
C HIS A 306 2.55 11.85 7.01
N ARG A 307 3.65 12.55 6.83
CA ARG A 307 3.68 14.00 6.59
C ARG A 307 3.32 14.34 5.15
N VAL A 308 2.95 15.59 4.92
CA VAL A 308 2.56 16.17 3.63
C VAL A 308 3.72 16.97 3.05
N ALA A 309 3.86 17.00 1.73
CA ALA A 309 4.81 17.91 1.06
C ALA A 309 4.55 19.38 1.49
N PRO A 310 5.60 20.18 1.73
CA PRO A 310 5.44 21.54 2.28
C PRO A 310 4.45 22.39 1.49
N GLN A 311 4.54 22.40 0.17
CA GLN A 311 3.69 23.22 -0.70
C GLN A 311 2.20 22.82 -0.60
N VAL A 312 1.93 21.52 -0.43
CA VAL A 312 0.54 21.01 -0.25
C VAL A 312 0.04 21.37 1.14
N HIS A 313 0.91 21.33 2.16
CA HIS A 313 0.56 21.71 3.53
C HIS A 313 0.23 23.19 3.63
N GLU A 314 1.01 24.08 3.00
CA GLU A 314 0.78 25.52 2.97
C GLU A 314 -0.58 25.88 2.39
N VAL A 315 -0.95 25.27 1.24
CA VAL A 315 -2.28 25.46 0.63
C VAL A 315 -3.39 24.99 1.55
N PHE A 316 -3.21 23.82 2.19
CA PHE A 316 -4.22 23.28 3.10
C PHE A 316 -4.38 24.15 4.36
N ASP A 317 -3.29 24.61 4.94
CA ASP A 317 -3.28 25.50 6.11
C ASP A 317 -3.96 26.85 5.82
N GLU A 318 -3.77 27.38 4.61
CA GLU A 318 -4.45 28.59 4.18
C GLU A 318 -5.98 28.39 4.07
N LEU A 319 -6.41 27.24 3.55
CA LEU A 319 -7.85 26.91 3.48
C LEU A 319 -8.49 26.72 4.87
N LEU A 320 -7.74 26.26 5.85
CA LEU A 320 -8.16 26.22 7.25
C LEU A 320 -8.32 27.63 7.84
N LYS A 321 -7.33 28.53 7.60
CA LYS A 321 -7.36 29.90 8.07
C LYS A 321 -8.50 30.73 7.47
N GLN A 322 -8.82 30.48 6.21
CA GLN A 322 -9.93 31.13 5.47
C GLN A 322 -11.28 30.52 5.83
N ASP A 323 -11.34 29.54 6.71
CA ASP A 323 -12.56 28.82 7.08
C ASP A 323 -13.30 28.15 5.90
N VAL A 324 -12.57 27.86 4.82
CA VAL A 324 -13.09 27.06 3.69
C VAL A 324 -13.14 25.59 4.06
N VAL A 325 -12.11 25.10 4.79
CA VAL A 325 -12.05 23.75 5.35
C VAL A 325 -12.23 23.83 6.86
N GLU A 326 -13.19 23.07 7.36
CA GLU A 326 -13.43 22.95 8.80
C GLU A 326 -13.26 21.51 9.27
N VAL A 327 -12.41 21.29 10.28
CA VAL A 327 -12.09 19.96 10.79
C VAL A 327 -12.82 19.68 12.10
N HIS A 328 -13.66 18.67 12.11
CA HIS A 328 -14.47 18.25 13.24
C HIS A 328 -13.92 16.99 13.91
N ALA A 329 -13.71 17.06 15.22
CA ALA A 329 -13.43 15.90 16.04
C ALA A 329 -14.74 15.25 16.52
N GLY A 330 -15.06 14.05 16.01
CA GLY A 330 -16.34 13.42 16.37
C GLY A 330 -16.53 12.01 15.83
N PHE A 331 -17.68 11.45 16.18
CA PHE A 331 -18.07 10.09 15.83
C PHE A 331 -19.35 10.15 14.99
N VAL A 332 -19.27 9.74 13.73
CA VAL A 332 -20.43 9.63 12.84
C VAL A 332 -21.46 8.70 13.45
N GLN A 333 -22.72 9.15 13.51
CA GLN A 333 -23.85 8.42 14.03
C GLN A 333 -24.74 7.87 12.92
N SER A 334 -25.05 8.71 11.91
CA SER A 334 -25.85 8.31 10.78
C SER A 334 -25.49 9.12 9.52
N ILE A 335 -25.77 8.54 8.36
CA ILE A 335 -25.74 9.18 7.05
C ILE A 335 -27.08 8.86 6.43
N ALA A 336 -27.93 9.86 6.23
CA ALA A 336 -29.31 9.68 5.80
C ALA A 336 -29.74 10.81 4.83
N ARG A 337 -30.97 10.74 4.34
CA ARG A 337 -31.60 11.76 3.51
C ARG A 337 -33.00 12.02 4.03
N VAL A 338 -33.37 13.29 4.03
CA VAL A 338 -34.73 13.81 4.27
C VAL A 338 -35.20 14.59 3.03
N GLU A 339 -36.38 15.20 3.07
CA GLU A 339 -36.90 15.96 1.94
C GLU A 339 -35.98 17.12 1.55
N GLU A 340 -35.41 17.82 2.52
CA GLU A 340 -34.48 18.95 2.35
C GLU A 340 -33.14 18.54 1.76
N GLY A 341 -32.78 17.27 1.78
CA GLY A 341 -31.54 16.77 1.21
C GLY A 341 -30.79 15.75 2.07
N PRO A 342 -29.59 15.35 1.63
CA PRO A 342 -28.75 14.43 2.40
C PRO A 342 -28.05 15.16 3.56
N PHE A 343 -27.88 14.44 4.68
CA PHE A 343 -27.19 14.94 5.86
C PHE A 343 -26.38 13.86 6.57
N LEU A 344 -25.37 14.32 7.30
CA LEU A 344 -24.54 13.50 8.17
C LEU A 344 -24.76 13.97 9.62
N THR A 345 -25.09 13.03 10.53
CA THR A 345 -25.14 13.31 11.96
C THR A 345 -23.90 12.76 12.63
N TYR A 346 -23.25 13.58 13.42
CA TYR A 346 -22.12 13.15 14.25
C TYR A 346 -22.23 13.70 15.68
N ARG A 347 -21.63 12.96 16.62
CA ARG A 347 -21.46 13.40 18.00
C ARG A 347 -20.06 13.96 18.17
N LYS A 348 -19.96 15.22 18.56
CA LYS A 348 -18.67 15.88 18.80
C LYS A 348 -17.91 15.18 19.93
N ARG A 349 -16.59 15.12 19.82
CA ARG A 349 -15.75 14.47 20.79
C ARG A 349 -15.78 15.24 22.14
N GLY A 350 -16.08 14.52 23.24
CA GLY A 350 -16.18 15.13 24.56
C GLY A 350 -17.56 15.74 24.88
N GLU A 351 -18.48 15.74 23.92
CA GLU A 351 -19.83 16.26 24.08
C GLU A 351 -20.89 15.16 23.90
N THR A 352 -22.08 15.36 24.45
CA THR A 352 -23.21 14.42 24.35
C THR A 352 -24.15 14.78 23.19
N GLY A 353 -24.17 16.04 22.78
CA GLY A 353 -25.01 16.55 21.70
C GLY A 353 -24.69 16.00 20.33
N GLN A 354 -25.68 15.93 19.47
CA GLN A 354 -25.54 15.56 18.06
C GLN A 354 -25.55 16.82 17.20
N ILE A 355 -24.71 16.84 16.18
CA ILE A 355 -24.63 17.88 15.16
C ILE A 355 -25.03 17.26 13.83
N CYS A 356 -25.94 17.94 13.14
CA CYS A 356 -26.38 17.57 11.80
C CYS A 356 -25.73 18.51 10.78
N LEU A 357 -25.05 17.94 9.79
CA LEU A 357 -24.40 18.65 8.69
C LEU A 357 -25.08 18.27 7.38
N PRO A 358 -25.77 19.18 6.70
CA PRO A 358 -26.22 18.96 5.34
C PRO A 358 -25.01 18.87 4.41
N PHE A 359 -25.15 18.14 3.30
CA PHE A 359 -24.09 18.03 2.31
C PHE A 359 -24.64 17.79 0.91
N ASP A 360 -23.92 18.24 -0.10
CA ASP A 360 -24.13 17.87 -1.49
C ASP A 360 -23.34 16.62 -1.88
N TRP A 361 -22.16 16.46 -1.30
CA TRP A 361 -21.30 15.30 -1.52
C TRP A 361 -20.69 14.78 -0.22
N LEU A 362 -20.68 13.45 -0.09
CA LEU A 362 -19.97 12.76 1.00
C LEU A 362 -18.83 11.93 0.42
N VAL A 363 -17.60 12.19 0.88
CA VAL A 363 -16.39 11.54 0.37
C VAL A 363 -15.75 10.67 1.43
N ASN A 364 -15.57 9.39 1.14
CA ASN A 364 -14.98 8.43 2.06
C ASN A 364 -13.44 8.46 2.01
N CYS A 365 -12.83 9.16 2.93
CA CYS A 365 -11.38 9.19 3.15
C CYS A 365 -10.97 8.52 4.48
N THR A 366 -11.77 7.58 5.01
CA THR A 366 -11.49 6.89 6.29
C THR A 366 -10.27 5.98 6.23
N GLY A 367 -9.64 5.87 5.10
CA GLY A 367 -8.47 5.04 4.84
C GLY A 367 -8.80 3.85 3.96
N MET A 368 -7.85 2.95 3.88
CA MET A 368 -8.00 1.68 3.21
C MET A 368 -8.39 0.61 4.23
N GLU A 369 -9.14 -0.39 3.82
CA GLU A 369 -9.41 -1.54 4.67
C GLU A 369 -8.09 -2.24 4.97
N ARG A 370 -7.77 -2.40 6.25
CA ARG A 370 -6.44 -2.85 6.66
C ARG A 370 -6.11 -4.25 6.16
N ALA A 371 -7.07 -5.16 6.24
CA ALA A 371 -6.84 -6.55 5.88
C ALA A 371 -7.11 -6.86 4.39
N GLY A 372 -7.95 -6.07 3.72
CA GLY A 372 -8.36 -6.35 2.34
C GLY A 372 -9.15 -7.66 2.16
N ILE A 373 -9.31 -8.45 3.23
CA ILE A 373 -9.87 -9.81 3.20
C ILE A 373 -11.36 -9.78 2.88
N ALA A 374 -12.12 -8.86 3.52
CA ALA A 374 -13.56 -8.79 3.37
C ALA A 374 -14.05 -8.49 1.93
N HIS A 375 -13.18 -7.94 1.10
CA HIS A 375 -13.50 -7.57 -0.28
C HIS A 375 -12.73 -8.37 -1.34
N SER A 376 -11.94 -9.36 -0.92
CA SER A 376 -11.20 -10.23 -1.82
C SER A 376 -11.77 -11.64 -1.80
N PRO A 377 -12.50 -12.07 -2.84
CA PRO A 377 -12.99 -13.45 -2.94
C PRO A 377 -11.87 -14.48 -2.77
N LEU A 378 -10.70 -14.24 -3.35
CA LEU A 378 -9.52 -15.08 -3.20
C LEU A 378 -9.13 -15.26 -1.73
N LEU A 379 -8.94 -14.17 -0.99
CA LEU A 379 -8.51 -14.25 0.41
C LEU A 379 -9.59 -14.86 1.30
N GLN A 380 -10.87 -14.58 1.03
CA GLN A 380 -12.00 -15.21 1.75
C GLN A 380 -12.01 -16.73 1.55
N GLN A 381 -11.86 -17.18 0.31
CA GLN A 381 -11.77 -18.60 0.02
C GLN A 381 -10.57 -19.24 0.71
N MET A 382 -9.38 -18.63 0.60
CA MET A 382 -8.16 -19.18 1.22
C MET A 382 -8.25 -19.26 2.76
N VAL A 383 -8.93 -18.31 3.40
CA VAL A 383 -9.23 -18.39 4.86
C VAL A 383 -10.22 -19.52 5.16
N THR A 384 -11.31 -19.64 4.37
CA THR A 384 -12.33 -20.67 4.55
C THR A 384 -11.73 -22.07 4.41
N ASP A 385 -10.86 -22.25 3.43
CA ASP A 385 -10.20 -23.54 3.15
C ASP A 385 -8.93 -23.77 4.01
N LYS A 386 -8.70 -22.91 5.00
CA LYS A 386 -7.56 -22.98 5.94
C LYS A 386 -6.20 -23.01 5.26
N MET A 387 -6.10 -22.41 4.09
CA MET A 387 -4.82 -22.24 3.38
C MET A 387 -3.98 -21.14 3.98
N ILE A 388 -4.60 -20.10 4.53
CA ILE A 388 -3.93 -18.96 5.15
C ILE A 388 -4.53 -18.65 6.52
N ASP A 389 -3.71 -18.06 7.38
CA ASP A 389 -4.14 -17.49 8.65
C ASP A 389 -4.19 -15.96 8.59
N THR A 390 -5.07 -15.36 9.36
CA THR A 390 -5.27 -13.93 9.43
C THR A 390 -4.54 -13.33 10.63
N ASP A 391 -4.03 -12.12 10.46
CA ASP A 391 -3.47 -11.39 11.60
C ASP A 391 -4.57 -11.11 12.65
N PRO A 392 -4.34 -11.43 13.94
CA PRO A 392 -5.36 -11.30 14.99
C PRO A 392 -5.80 -9.85 15.23
N LEU A 393 -4.98 -8.86 14.83
CA LEU A 393 -5.29 -7.43 14.93
C LEU A 393 -5.93 -6.88 13.64
N GLY A 394 -6.22 -7.74 12.67
CA GLY A 394 -6.82 -7.37 11.39
C GLY A 394 -5.89 -6.55 10.49
N LEU A 395 -4.59 -6.80 10.56
CA LEU A 395 -3.57 -6.09 9.77
C LEU A 395 -3.17 -6.81 8.49
N GLY A 396 -3.90 -7.82 8.08
CA GLY A 396 -3.65 -8.61 6.89
C GLY A 396 -3.63 -10.11 7.16
N ILE A 397 -2.73 -10.82 6.50
CA ILE A 397 -2.49 -12.25 6.67
C ILE A 397 -1.18 -12.49 7.43
N ARG A 398 -1.10 -13.63 8.11
CA ARG A 398 0.12 -13.99 8.83
C ARG A 398 1.19 -14.49 7.86
N VAL A 399 2.37 -13.96 8.03
CA VAL A 399 3.58 -14.38 7.30
C VAL A 399 4.75 -14.54 8.27
N ASP A 400 5.76 -15.32 7.89
CA ASP A 400 7.04 -15.37 8.60
C ASP A 400 7.98 -14.19 8.24
N ALA A 401 9.18 -14.19 8.79
CA ALA A 401 10.19 -13.16 8.53
C ALA A 401 10.71 -13.16 7.08
N GLN A 402 10.51 -14.24 6.32
CA GLN A 402 10.86 -14.42 4.92
C GLN A 402 9.69 -14.13 3.98
N SER A 403 8.54 -13.70 4.52
CA SER A 403 7.30 -13.43 3.79
C SER A 403 6.57 -14.67 3.26
N HIS A 404 6.87 -15.87 3.76
CA HIS A 404 6.05 -17.05 3.49
C HIS A 404 4.72 -16.94 4.22
N VAL A 405 3.65 -17.29 3.54
CA VAL A 405 2.30 -17.28 4.12
C VAL A 405 2.16 -18.44 5.12
N LEU A 406 1.63 -18.15 6.30
CA LEU A 406 1.42 -19.13 7.34
C LEU A 406 0.04 -19.78 7.20
N LYS A 407 -0.01 -21.10 7.41
CA LYS A 407 -1.24 -21.86 7.64
C LYS A 407 -1.79 -21.60 9.05
N PRO A 408 -3.06 -21.97 9.36
CA PRO A 408 -3.61 -21.81 10.70
C PRO A 408 -2.87 -22.56 11.81
N ASP A 409 -2.13 -23.62 11.48
CA ASP A 409 -1.26 -24.36 12.39
C ASP A 409 0.09 -23.67 12.65
N GLY A 410 0.34 -22.53 11.98
CA GLY A 410 1.56 -21.73 12.10
C GLY A 410 2.70 -22.16 11.19
N HIS A 411 2.54 -23.22 10.41
CA HIS A 411 3.59 -23.67 9.49
C HIS A 411 3.68 -22.77 8.24
N PRO A 412 4.89 -22.36 7.83
CA PRO A 412 5.08 -21.58 6.62
C PRO A 412 4.90 -22.46 5.37
N GLN A 413 4.31 -21.88 4.33
CA GLN A 413 4.18 -22.49 3.02
C GLN A 413 5.39 -22.12 2.15
N SER A 414 6.09 -23.13 1.69
CA SER A 414 7.33 -22.93 0.91
C SER A 414 7.11 -22.31 -0.46
N ASP A 415 5.94 -22.46 -1.03
CA ASP A 415 5.54 -22.09 -2.40
C ASP A 415 4.60 -20.87 -2.46
N LEU A 416 4.20 -20.35 -1.31
CA LEU A 416 3.27 -19.21 -1.25
C LEU A 416 3.82 -18.07 -0.38
N PHE A 417 4.00 -16.91 -1.02
CA PHE A 417 4.48 -15.68 -0.41
C PHE A 417 3.42 -14.59 -0.40
N ALA A 418 3.59 -13.59 0.46
CA ALA A 418 2.84 -12.35 0.39
C ALA A 418 3.75 -11.14 0.61
N VAL A 419 3.48 -10.04 -0.10
CA VAL A 419 4.27 -8.81 0.00
C VAL A 419 3.39 -7.56 0.06
N GLY A 420 3.92 -6.50 0.64
CA GLY A 420 3.25 -5.22 0.77
C GLY A 420 2.20 -5.22 1.88
N ALA A 421 1.17 -4.41 1.72
CA ALA A 421 0.23 -4.06 2.78
C ALA A 421 -0.49 -5.25 3.45
N LEU A 422 -0.62 -6.39 2.76
CA LEU A 422 -1.16 -7.62 3.35
C LEU A 422 -0.33 -8.18 4.50
N THR A 423 0.93 -7.79 4.61
CA THR A 423 1.88 -8.33 5.59
C THR A 423 2.14 -7.36 6.75
N ALA A 424 1.28 -6.35 6.93
CA ALA A 424 1.46 -5.29 7.92
C ALA A 424 1.44 -5.78 9.38
N GLY A 425 0.88 -6.97 9.65
CA GLY A 425 0.94 -7.62 10.96
C GLY A 425 2.36 -8.01 11.37
N GLN A 426 3.17 -8.46 10.41
CA GLN A 426 4.58 -8.80 10.59
C GLN A 426 5.50 -7.60 10.34
N PHE A 427 5.26 -6.87 9.24
CA PHE A 427 6.11 -5.78 8.76
C PHE A 427 5.36 -4.45 8.87
N TRP A 428 5.35 -3.85 10.06
CA TRP A 428 4.67 -2.59 10.29
C TRP A 428 5.10 -1.51 9.28
N GLU A 429 4.14 -0.69 8.82
CA GLU A 429 4.34 0.35 7.79
C GLU A 429 4.77 -0.13 6.41
N ILE A 430 4.61 -1.40 6.08
CA ILE A 430 4.95 -1.97 4.77
C ILE A 430 3.99 -1.48 3.65
N THR A 431 3.81 -0.17 3.59
CA THR A 431 2.98 0.52 2.59
C THR A 431 3.78 1.55 1.80
N ALA A 432 4.98 1.91 2.28
CA ALA A 432 5.86 2.86 1.62
C ALA A 432 6.82 2.17 0.64
N VAL A 433 7.13 2.85 -0.46
CA VAL A 433 8.05 2.36 -1.50
C VAL A 433 9.38 1.86 -0.94
N PRO A 434 10.07 2.61 -0.06
CA PRO A 434 11.37 2.15 0.46
C PRO A 434 11.32 0.83 1.21
N ASP A 435 10.20 0.53 1.86
CA ASP A 435 10.05 -0.68 2.67
C ASP A 435 9.61 -1.86 1.79
N ILE A 436 8.66 -1.63 0.88
CA ILE A 436 8.18 -2.66 -0.07
C ILE A 436 9.30 -3.12 -0.99
N ARG A 437 10.13 -2.23 -1.53
CA ARG A 437 11.22 -2.61 -2.45
C ARG A 437 12.24 -3.54 -1.80
N VAL A 438 12.52 -3.36 -0.50
CA VAL A 438 13.42 -4.25 0.26
C VAL A 438 12.77 -5.60 0.47
N GLN A 439 11.50 -5.64 0.83
CA GLN A 439 10.75 -6.90 0.99
C GLN A 439 10.68 -7.68 -0.32
N THR A 440 10.31 -7.02 -1.41
CA THR A 440 10.19 -7.68 -2.74
C THR A 440 11.52 -8.18 -3.26
N ARG A 441 12.63 -7.49 -2.96
CA ARG A 441 13.98 -7.96 -3.29
C ARG A 441 14.31 -9.27 -2.57
N LYS A 442 14.05 -9.34 -1.26
CA LYS A 442 14.29 -10.55 -0.45
C LYS A 442 13.43 -11.73 -0.92
N VAL A 443 12.16 -11.50 -1.25
CA VAL A 443 11.28 -12.55 -1.78
C VAL A 443 11.76 -13.02 -3.15
N ALA A 444 12.20 -12.12 -4.03
CA ALA A 444 12.74 -12.50 -5.34
C ALA A 444 14.04 -13.32 -5.22
N GLU A 445 14.92 -12.97 -4.31
CA GLU A 445 16.14 -13.74 -3.98
C GLU A 445 15.81 -15.15 -3.43
N SER A 446 14.80 -15.25 -2.55
CA SER A 446 14.34 -16.55 -2.04
C SER A 446 13.75 -17.43 -3.16
N ILE A 447 13.00 -16.85 -4.09
CA ILE A 447 12.45 -17.58 -5.23
C ILE A 447 13.56 -18.03 -6.18
N GLU A 448 14.52 -17.16 -6.49
CA GLU A 448 15.68 -17.47 -7.32
C GLU A 448 16.45 -18.66 -6.77
N GLN A 449 16.83 -18.63 -5.48
CA GLN A 449 17.57 -19.71 -4.83
C GLN A 449 16.85 -21.05 -4.97
N ARG A 450 15.55 -21.09 -4.80
CA ARG A 450 14.75 -22.33 -4.93
C ARG A 450 14.70 -22.84 -6.36
N ILE A 451 14.50 -21.96 -7.35
CA ILE A 451 14.51 -22.37 -8.77
C ILE A 451 15.88 -22.92 -9.16
N GLN A 452 16.98 -22.36 -8.64
CA GLN A 452 18.32 -22.85 -8.90
C GLN A 452 18.59 -24.23 -8.29
N VAL A 453 18.07 -24.49 -7.07
CA VAL A 453 18.20 -25.79 -6.40
C VAL A 453 17.39 -26.89 -7.10
N GLU A 454 16.21 -26.54 -7.65
CA GLU A 454 15.32 -27.48 -8.35
C GLU A 454 15.72 -27.70 -9.82
N ALA A 455 16.52 -26.80 -10.40
CA ALA A 455 17.09 -27.02 -11.73
C ALA A 455 17.90 -28.31 -11.72
N PRO A 456 17.64 -29.30 -12.61
CA PRO A 456 18.40 -30.53 -12.66
C PRO A 456 19.88 -30.15 -12.80
N GLN A 457 20.70 -30.58 -11.84
CA GLN A 457 22.15 -30.48 -11.97
C GLN A 457 22.50 -31.21 -13.27
N ASN A 458 22.80 -30.47 -14.31
CA ASN A 458 23.32 -31.03 -15.55
C ASN A 458 24.61 -31.76 -15.17
N ASP A 459 24.53 -33.07 -15.11
CA ASP A 459 25.63 -34.01 -14.88
C ASP A 459 26.73 -33.68 -15.90
N GLN A 460 27.65 -32.80 -15.53
CA GLN A 460 28.92 -32.62 -16.22
C GLN A 460 29.78 -33.83 -15.91
N ASN A 461 29.29 -35.02 -16.27
CA ASN A 461 30.08 -36.23 -16.26
C ASN A 461 30.31 -36.61 -17.75
N PRO A 462 31.49 -36.27 -18.35
CA PRO A 462 31.78 -36.54 -19.75
C PRO A 462 31.84 -38.03 -20.09
N THR A 463 31.71 -38.94 -19.12
CA THR A 463 31.84 -40.38 -19.29
C THR A 463 30.53 -41.06 -19.76
N LYS A 464 29.36 -40.42 -19.71
CA LYS A 464 28.11 -41.05 -20.19
C LYS A 464 27.78 -40.79 -21.68
N THR A 465 28.43 -39.85 -22.32
CA THR A 465 28.23 -39.57 -23.74
C THR A 465 28.95 -40.60 -24.62
N ALA A 466 29.96 -41.32 -24.11
CA ALA A 466 30.70 -42.32 -24.86
C ALA A 466 29.99 -43.68 -24.96
N ILE A 467 29.02 -43.97 -24.07
CA ILE A 467 28.32 -45.26 -24.09
C ILE A 467 27.08 -45.25 -25.02
N ARG A 468 26.46 -44.13 -25.26
CA ARG A 468 25.34 -44.01 -26.22
C ARG A 468 25.74 -44.00 -27.70
N SER A 469 26.99 -43.70 -28.01
CA SER A 469 27.51 -43.76 -29.40
C SER A 469 28.00 -45.16 -29.78
N ALA A 470 28.13 -46.10 -28.86
CA ALA A 470 28.57 -47.46 -29.14
C ALA A 470 27.39 -48.43 -29.39
N GLU A 471 26.17 -48.12 -28.88
CA GLU A 471 24.97 -48.95 -29.11
C GLU A 471 24.19 -48.61 -30.38
N SER A 472 24.58 -47.56 -31.09
CA SER A 472 23.97 -47.19 -32.39
C SER A 472 24.74 -47.75 -33.63
N LYS A 473 25.72 -48.64 -33.42
CA LYS A 473 26.52 -49.26 -34.45
C LYS A 473 26.71 -50.78 -34.26
N ALA A 474 25.72 -51.45 -33.69
CA ALA A 474 25.67 -52.91 -33.75
C ALA A 474 24.32 -53.37 -34.30
#